data_8593ef06cea62484d2027cf68e8f1a5b
#
_entry.id   8593ef06cea62484d2027cf68e8f1a5b
#
_cell.length_a   1.000
_cell.length_b   1.000
_cell.length_c   1.000
_cell.angle_alpha   90.00
_cell.angle_beta   90.00
_cell.angle_gamma   90.00
#
_symmetry.space_group_name_H-M   'P 1'
#
loop_
_entity.id
_entity.type
_entity.pdbx_description
1 polymer ?
#
loop_
_entity_poly.entity_id
_entity_poly.type
_entity_poly.pdbx_seq_one_letter_code
_entity_poly.pdbx_strand_id
1 'polypeptide(L)'
;MRWCDPVVLPLKRKSLQFLERCFGKGEISPQEINFDVIQRILVVRQHDQLGDFLLSTPVLRALRERFPDAHITLVVREYTSAVALHNQYIDDVLVFYEVGYRWNWKRLRYFWQRLRKGFDLAIVLNTVSHSLTSDLLAYFSRAPYILGPSFPVLPGTSHNFFYNLLAPVQNDDRHQSEKNLDIVRYLGMSTSDLSENMHLLPQEKEWAKEYLQNAGVAFSRLLVGLHPGAGKPGNRWSAANFAQVGDYFAKQYGAEIVLFYGPKELKLAELVQKHIHASVHVIAGLNLRRLAAIFSQLNLLICNDTGTTHLAAAVGTPLVAIFGPTDARQWKPLGKNCVAVQGQNGVCDTVSVQEVILAAERLLQETSFLNKICKLD
;
A
#
# COMPACT_ATOMS: atom_id res chain seq x y z
N MET A 1 -11.57 34.97 -12.94
CA MET A 1 -12.41 35.34 -11.78
C MET A 1 -11.70 34.96 -10.51
N ARG A 2 -11.27 35.90 -9.68
CA ARG A 2 -10.58 35.62 -8.42
C ARG A 2 -11.61 35.12 -7.39
N TRP A 3 -11.33 34.02 -6.76
CA TRP A 3 -12.19 33.27 -5.81
C TRP A 3 -12.52 34.03 -4.50
N CYS A 4 -12.07 35.28 -4.37
CA CYS A 4 -12.23 36.14 -3.19
C CYS A 4 -13.13 37.37 -3.42
N ASP A 5 -13.93 37.36 -4.49
CA ASP A 5 -14.89 38.48 -4.70
C ASP A 5 -15.98 38.46 -3.62
N PRO A 6 -16.26 39.61 -2.96
CA PRO A 6 -17.24 39.70 -1.87
C PRO A 6 -18.68 39.31 -2.26
N VAL A 7 -19.02 39.31 -3.55
CA VAL A 7 -20.30 38.83 -4.06
C VAL A 7 -20.34 37.33 -4.29
N VAL A 8 -19.21 36.72 -4.59
CA VAL A 8 -19.07 35.24 -4.83
C VAL A 8 -19.11 34.43 -3.53
N LEU A 9 -18.57 34.98 -2.44
CA LEU A 9 -18.52 34.32 -1.13
C LEU A 9 -19.91 33.96 -0.54
N PRO A 10 -20.90 34.90 -0.47
CA PRO A 10 -22.22 34.54 0.07
C PRO A 10 -23.03 33.63 -0.86
N LEU A 11 -22.86 33.72 -2.18
CA LEU A 11 -23.52 32.81 -3.13
C LEU A 11 -22.96 31.37 -2.97
N LYS A 12 -21.63 31.24 -2.85
CA LYS A 12 -20.95 30.00 -2.61
C LYS A 12 -21.41 29.37 -1.29
N ARG A 13 -21.51 30.16 -0.22
CA ARG A 13 -21.97 29.68 1.10
C ARG A 13 -23.41 29.16 1.05
N LYS A 14 -24.29 29.86 0.38
CA LYS A 14 -25.68 29.41 0.16
C LYS A 14 -25.75 28.12 -0.65
N SER A 15 -24.95 28.02 -1.72
CA SER A 15 -24.88 26.78 -2.54
C SER A 15 -24.36 25.60 -1.73
N LEU A 16 -23.34 25.77 -0.88
CA LEU A 16 -22.82 24.74 -0.01
C LEU A 16 -23.84 24.31 1.04
N GLN A 17 -24.56 25.26 1.67
CA GLN A 17 -25.63 24.96 2.61
C GLN A 17 -26.81 24.23 1.93
N PHE A 18 -27.11 24.56 0.68
CA PHE A 18 -28.11 23.84 -0.10
C PHE A 18 -27.68 22.40 -0.38
N LEU A 19 -26.42 22.18 -0.80
CA LEU A 19 -25.88 20.83 -1.01
C LEU A 19 -25.90 20.01 0.29
N GLU A 20 -25.49 20.60 1.39
CA GLU A 20 -25.53 19.96 2.71
C GLU A 20 -26.96 19.58 3.11
N ARG A 21 -27.95 20.44 2.86
CA ARG A 21 -29.37 20.13 3.10
C ARG A 21 -29.91 19.01 2.22
N CYS A 22 -29.46 18.92 0.95
CA CYS A 22 -29.94 17.92 0.01
C CYS A 22 -29.27 16.55 0.18
N PHE A 23 -27.99 16.53 0.55
CA PHE A 23 -27.15 15.33 0.58
C PHE A 23 -26.62 14.98 1.95
N GLY A 24 -26.77 15.91 2.93
CA GLY A 24 -26.24 15.70 4.28
C GLY A 24 -26.91 14.54 5.00
N LYS A 25 -26.10 13.72 5.60
CA LYS A 25 -26.52 12.74 6.61
C LYS A 25 -26.36 13.38 7.99
N GLY A 26 -27.39 13.28 8.83
CA GLY A 26 -27.28 13.73 10.23
C GLY A 26 -26.18 12.98 10.94
N GLU A 27 -25.32 13.70 11.65
CA GLU A 27 -24.26 13.11 12.45
C GLU A 27 -24.86 12.28 13.60
N ILE A 28 -24.31 11.10 13.83
CA ILE A 28 -24.70 10.19 14.89
C ILE A 28 -23.51 9.85 15.78
N SER A 29 -23.78 9.49 17.02
CA SER A 29 -22.76 9.03 17.94
C SER A 29 -22.39 7.56 17.70
N PRO A 30 -21.11 7.15 17.88
CA PRO A 30 -20.72 5.75 17.84
C PRO A 30 -21.55 4.82 18.74
N GLN A 31 -22.05 5.36 19.86
CA GLN A 31 -22.87 4.62 20.84
C GLN A 31 -24.28 4.30 20.33
N GLU A 32 -24.74 4.99 19.28
CA GLU A 32 -26.05 4.75 18.66
C GLU A 32 -26.04 3.58 17.65
N ILE A 33 -24.85 3.04 17.34
CA ILE A 33 -24.71 1.95 16.38
C ILE A 33 -25.03 0.63 17.05
N ASN A 34 -25.95 -0.10 16.47
CA ASN A 34 -26.14 -1.53 16.80
C ASN A 34 -25.19 -2.37 15.96
N PHE A 35 -24.08 -2.81 16.55
CA PHE A 35 -23.06 -3.62 15.85
C PHE A 35 -23.55 -5.04 15.54
N ASP A 36 -24.55 -5.56 16.25
CA ASP A 36 -25.04 -6.94 16.08
C ASP A 36 -25.80 -7.14 14.75
N VAL A 37 -26.30 -6.05 14.17
CA VAL A 37 -27.00 -6.11 12.87
C VAL A 37 -26.08 -5.91 11.68
N ILE A 38 -24.79 -5.61 11.89
CA ILE A 38 -23.84 -5.36 10.81
C ILE A 38 -23.38 -6.69 10.22
N GLN A 39 -23.88 -7.00 9.04
CA GLN A 39 -23.55 -8.20 8.28
C GLN A 39 -22.84 -7.90 6.95
N ARG A 40 -22.95 -6.67 6.45
CA ARG A 40 -22.38 -6.29 5.14
C ARG A 40 -21.66 -4.96 5.25
N ILE A 41 -20.35 -5.01 5.01
CA ILE A 41 -19.47 -3.85 5.13
C ILE A 41 -18.89 -3.49 3.76
N LEU A 42 -18.96 -2.22 3.40
CA LEU A 42 -18.28 -1.65 2.24
C LEU A 42 -17.06 -0.87 2.72
N VAL A 43 -15.88 -1.19 2.23
CA VAL A 43 -14.67 -0.40 2.46
C VAL A 43 -14.28 0.29 1.15
N VAL A 44 -14.11 1.60 1.16
CA VAL A 44 -13.74 2.38 -0.03
C VAL A 44 -12.31 2.86 0.09
N ARG A 45 -11.44 2.34 -0.79
CA ARG A 45 -10.01 2.68 -0.89
C ARG A 45 -9.56 2.76 -2.35
N GLN A 46 -10.27 3.55 -3.17
CA GLN A 46 -10.08 3.60 -4.63
C GLN A 46 -9.14 4.71 -5.12
N HIS A 47 -8.65 5.58 -4.25
CA HIS A 47 -7.90 6.77 -4.67
C HIS A 47 -6.38 6.63 -4.54
N ASP A 48 -5.88 5.58 -3.90
CA ASP A 48 -4.51 5.51 -3.41
C ASP A 48 -3.51 4.88 -4.37
N GLN A 49 -2.24 5.17 -4.10
CA GLN A 49 -1.11 4.45 -4.68
C GLN A 49 -0.95 3.07 -4.00
N LEU A 50 -0.05 2.24 -4.54
CA LEU A 50 0.17 0.87 -4.06
C LEU A 50 0.58 0.82 -2.58
N GLY A 51 1.54 1.67 -2.18
CA GLY A 51 2.01 1.75 -0.79
C GLY A 51 0.90 2.20 0.16
N ASP A 52 0.18 3.28 -0.18
CA ASP A 52 -0.94 3.78 0.62
C ASP A 52 -2.03 2.73 0.82
N PHE A 53 -2.32 1.93 -0.23
CA PHE A 53 -3.26 0.83 -0.14
C PHE A 53 -2.77 -0.26 0.83
N LEU A 54 -1.52 -0.70 0.70
CA LEU A 54 -0.95 -1.76 1.54
C LEU A 54 -0.86 -1.34 3.01
N LEU A 55 -0.50 -0.08 3.29
CA LEU A 55 -0.53 0.52 4.63
C LEU A 55 -1.94 0.59 5.25
N SER A 56 -2.98 0.34 4.49
CA SER A 56 -4.36 0.25 5.00
C SER A 56 -4.83 -1.19 5.29
N THR A 57 -4.05 -2.20 4.95
CA THR A 57 -4.44 -3.62 5.18
C THR A 57 -4.66 -3.98 6.66
N PRO A 58 -3.99 -3.36 7.66
CA PRO A 58 -4.34 -3.55 9.06
C PRO A 58 -5.79 -3.17 9.40
N VAL A 59 -6.38 -2.21 8.67
CA VAL A 59 -7.81 -1.87 8.85
C VAL A 59 -8.70 -3.04 8.45
N LEU A 60 -8.39 -3.71 7.35
CA LEU A 60 -9.16 -4.88 6.88
C LEU A 60 -9.08 -6.02 7.90
N ARG A 61 -7.91 -6.21 8.52
CA ARG A 61 -7.70 -7.17 9.61
C ARG A 61 -8.56 -6.82 10.82
N ALA A 62 -8.51 -5.58 11.29
CA ALA A 62 -9.30 -5.11 12.43
C ALA A 62 -10.82 -5.28 12.19
N LEU A 63 -11.27 -5.03 10.96
CA LEU A 63 -12.67 -5.26 10.57
C LEU A 63 -13.04 -6.74 10.63
N ARG A 64 -12.20 -7.63 10.10
CA ARG A 64 -12.46 -9.09 10.12
C ARG A 64 -12.40 -9.64 11.54
N GLU A 65 -11.49 -9.17 12.39
CA GLU A 65 -11.41 -9.56 13.80
C GLU A 65 -12.67 -9.15 14.57
N ARG A 66 -13.23 -7.98 14.28
CA ARG A 66 -14.47 -7.50 14.93
C ARG A 66 -15.74 -8.13 14.36
N PHE A 67 -15.75 -8.42 13.06
CA PHE A 67 -16.91 -8.96 12.33
C PHE A 67 -16.49 -10.22 11.56
N PRO A 68 -16.29 -11.37 12.26
CA PRO A 68 -15.78 -12.59 11.63
C PRO A 68 -16.71 -13.12 10.54
N ASP A 69 -18.02 -12.95 10.67
CA ASP A 69 -19.04 -13.48 9.76
C ASP A 69 -19.59 -12.44 8.77
N ALA A 70 -19.18 -11.19 8.88
CA ALA A 70 -19.66 -10.15 7.96
C ALA A 70 -19.08 -10.30 6.56
N HIS A 71 -19.89 -10.02 5.55
CA HIS A 71 -19.44 -9.93 4.17
C HIS A 71 -18.79 -8.59 3.89
N ILE A 72 -17.47 -8.57 3.76
CA ILE A 72 -16.67 -7.36 3.54
C ILE A 72 -16.35 -7.20 2.06
N THR A 73 -16.86 -6.14 1.44
CA THR A 73 -16.57 -5.75 0.05
C THR A 73 -15.63 -4.57 0.03
N LEU A 74 -14.52 -4.71 -0.69
CA LEU A 74 -13.51 -3.64 -0.84
C LEU A 74 -13.60 -3.00 -2.22
N VAL A 75 -13.81 -1.68 -2.28
CA VAL A 75 -13.71 -0.90 -3.53
C VAL A 75 -12.30 -0.39 -3.70
N VAL A 76 -11.67 -0.76 -4.79
CA VAL A 76 -10.30 -0.38 -5.14
C VAL A 76 -10.20 0.13 -6.57
N ARG A 77 -9.14 0.84 -6.88
CA ARG A 77 -8.79 1.19 -8.27
C ARG A 77 -8.27 -0.04 -9.02
N GLU A 78 -8.34 -0.01 -10.36
CA GLU A 78 -7.88 -1.11 -11.22
C GLU A 78 -6.44 -1.52 -10.92
N TYR A 79 -5.54 -0.55 -10.72
CA TYR A 79 -4.11 -0.77 -10.47
C TYR A 79 -3.83 -1.60 -9.21
N THR A 80 -4.55 -1.34 -8.11
CA THR A 80 -4.36 -2.05 -6.83
C THR A 80 -5.25 -3.29 -6.69
N SER A 81 -6.19 -3.51 -7.62
CA SER A 81 -7.14 -4.62 -7.54
C SER A 81 -6.45 -5.99 -7.50
N ALA A 82 -5.38 -6.16 -8.26
CA ALA A 82 -4.61 -7.40 -8.28
C ALA A 82 -4.02 -7.76 -6.91
N VAL A 83 -3.64 -6.74 -6.12
CA VAL A 83 -3.07 -6.91 -4.77
C VAL A 83 -4.16 -7.23 -3.74
N ALA A 84 -5.36 -6.70 -3.94
CA ALA A 84 -6.52 -6.96 -3.08
C ALA A 84 -7.11 -8.37 -3.25
N LEU A 85 -6.90 -9.01 -4.41
CA LEU A 85 -7.42 -10.35 -4.69
C LEU A 85 -6.87 -11.39 -3.70
N HIS A 86 -7.76 -12.29 -3.28
CA HIS A 86 -7.47 -13.38 -2.33
C HIS A 86 -7.05 -12.92 -0.93
N ASN A 87 -7.26 -11.63 -0.58
CA ASN A 87 -7.00 -11.17 0.77
C ASN A 87 -7.98 -11.85 1.75
N GLN A 88 -7.44 -12.51 2.79
CA GLN A 88 -8.20 -13.32 3.74
C GLN A 88 -9.17 -12.50 4.63
N TYR A 89 -9.04 -11.18 4.64
CA TYR A 89 -9.86 -10.31 5.47
C TYR A 89 -11.08 -9.76 4.74
N ILE A 90 -11.21 -10.01 3.43
CA ILE A 90 -12.33 -9.53 2.60
C ILE A 90 -12.94 -10.68 1.79
N ASP A 91 -14.20 -10.52 1.39
CA ASP A 91 -14.95 -11.53 0.62
C ASP A 91 -15.09 -11.14 -0.84
N ASP A 92 -15.04 -9.85 -1.15
CA ASP A 92 -15.30 -9.36 -2.50
C ASP A 92 -14.48 -8.12 -2.84
N VAL A 93 -14.07 -8.00 -4.10
CA VAL A 93 -13.34 -6.85 -4.65
C VAL A 93 -14.16 -6.20 -5.75
N LEU A 94 -14.50 -4.93 -5.55
CA LEU A 94 -15.21 -4.13 -6.54
C LEU A 94 -14.26 -3.12 -7.18
N VAL A 95 -13.96 -3.33 -8.46
CA VAL A 95 -12.98 -2.51 -9.18
C VAL A 95 -13.62 -1.24 -9.71
N PHE A 96 -13.06 -0.09 -9.31
CA PHE A 96 -13.38 1.21 -9.88
C PHE A 96 -12.37 1.56 -10.98
N TYR A 97 -12.85 1.83 -12.19
CA TYR A 97 -12.00 2.20 -13.33
C TYR A 97 -11.88 3.73 -13.39
N GLU A 98 -10.68 4.25 -13.17
CA GLU A 98 -10.43 5.70 -13.17
C GLU A 98 -10.48 6.31 -14.57
N VAL A 99 -10.19 5.52 -15.59
CA VAL A 99 -10.16 5.98 -16.99
C VAL A 99 -11.48 5.67 -17.67
N GLY A 100 -12.19 6.71 -18.11
CA GLY A 100 -13.55 6.62 -18.62
C GLY A 100 -13.75 5.63 -19.77
N TYR A 101 -12.78 5.47 -20.69
CA TYR A 101 -12.87 4.48 -21.78
C TYR A 101 -12.82 3.03 -21.31
N ARG A 102 -12.37 2.74 -20.09
CA ARG A 102 -12.39 1.40 -19.47
C ARG A 102 -13.78 0.99 -19.04
N TRP A 103 -14.69 1.95 -18.87
CA TRP A 103 -16.07 1.67 -18.58
C TRP A 103 -16.82 1.26 -19.85
N ASN A 104 -17.56 0.16 -19.78
CA ASN A 104 -18.59 -0.20 -20.73
C ASN A 104 -19.90 -0.42 -19.97
N TRP A 105 -21.01 -0.53 -20.71
CA TRP A 105 -22.32 -0.67 -20.09
C TRP A 105 -22.44 -1.88 -19.14
N LYS A 106 -21.81 -3.01 -19.49
CA LYS A 106 -21.82 -4.22 -18.64
C LYS A 106 -21.07 -4.00 -17.32
N ARG A 107 -19.86 -3.40 -17.38
CA ARG A 107 -19.05 -3.07 -16.20
C ARG A 107 -19.75 -2.05 -15.31
N LEU A 108 -20.34 -1.02 -15.91
CA LEU A 108 -21.06 0.03 -15.17
C LEU A 108 -22.28 -0.56 -14.46
N ARG A 109 -23.10 -1.34 -15.17
CA ARG A 109 -24.27 -2.02 -14.59
C ARG A 109 -23.85 -2.96 -13.46
N TYR A 110 -22.82 -3.81 -13.66
CA TYR A 110 -22.28 -4.71 -12.64
C TYR A 110 -21.82 -3.94 -11.42
N PHE A 111 -21.02 -2.89 -11.60
CA PHE A 111 -20.51 -2.05 -10.52
C PHE A 111 -21.65 -1.45 -9.69
N TRP A 112 -22.63 -0.83 -10.34
CA TRP A 112 -23.79 -0.26 -9.64
C TRP A 112 -24.67 -1.26 -8.93
N GLN A 113 -24.89 -2.42 -9.53
CA GLN A 113 -25.64 -3.52 -8.89
C GLN A 113 -24.92 -3.99 -7.61
N ARG A 114 -23.60 -4.12 -7.66
CA ARG A 114 -22.80 -4.54 -6.51
C ARG A 114 -22.71 -3.44 -5.45
N LEU A 115 -22.51 -2.19 -5.83
CA LEU A 115 -22.43 -1.04 -4.92
C LEU A 115 -23.75 -0.85 -4.14
N ARG A 116 -24.89 -1.21 -4.73
CA ARG A 116 -26.23 -1.07 -4.12
C ARG A 116 -26.78 -2.37 -3.52
N LYS A 117 -25.93 -3.30 -3.19
CA LYS A 117 -26.33 -4.63 -2.73
C LYS A 117 -26.88 -4.63 -1.28
N GLY A 118 -27.00 -3.48 -0.63
CA GLY A 118 -27.45 -3.30 0.74
C GLY A 118 -26.30 -3.54 1.73
N PHE A 119 -25.52 -2.51 2.00
CA PHE A 119 -24.50 -2.51 3.05
C PHE A 119 -25.07 -1.89 4.32
N ASP A 120 -24.65 -2.41 5.48
CA ASP A 120 -25.03 -1.86 6.78
C ASP A 120 -24.08 -0.76 7.21
N LEU A 121 -22.79 -0.90 6.86
CA LEU A 121 -21.72 0.05 7.18
C LEU A 121 -20.86 0.29 5.93
N ALA A 122 -20.62 1.54 5.59
CA ALA A 122 -19.63 1.95 4.60
C ALA A 122 -18.50 2.71 5.31
N ILE A 123 -17.25 2.41 4.95
CA ILE A 123 -16.05 3.00 5.56
C ILE A 123 -15.19 3.59 4.46
N VAL A 124 -14.82 4.87 4.58
CA VAL A 124 -13.93 5.56 3.64
C VAL A 124 -12.58 5.80 4.31
N LEU A 125 -11.50 5.32 3.68
CA LEU A 125 -10.14 5.36 4.25
C LEU A 125 -9.28 6.46 3.60
N ASN A 126 -9.83 7.64 3.32
CA ASN A 126 -9.13 8.76 2.70
C ASN A 126 -8.29 9.55 3.75
N THR A 127 -7.24 8.96 4.27
CA THR A 127 -6.41 9.56 5.34
C THR A 127 -5.24 10.38 4.83
N VAL A 128 -4.78 10.13 3.59
CA VAL A 128 -3.65 10.85 2.97
C VAL A 128 -4.15 12.06 2.17
N SER A 129 -5.23 11.87 1.42
CA SER A 129 -5.84 12.94 0.61
C SER A 129 -7.34 12.70 0.48
N HIS A 130 -8.09 13.79 0.44
CA HIS A 130 -9.54 13.74 0.23
C HIS A 130 -9.88 13.33 -1.21
N SER A 131 -10.94 12.51 -1.38
CA SER A 131 -11.47 12.12 -2.68
C SER A 131 -13.00 12.15 -2.68
N LEU A 132 -13.56 13.14 -3.37
CA LEU A 132 -15.01 13.26 -3.56
C LEU A 132 -15.62 12.00 -4.22
N THR A 133 -14.86 11.33 -5.09
CA THR A 133 -15.32 10.07 -5.70
C THR A 133 -15.52 8.98 -4.64
N SER A 134 -14.60 8.86 -3.67
CA SER A 134 -14.75 7.91 -2.55
C SER A 134 -15.98 8.23 -1.71
N ASP A 135 -16.22 9.52 -1.43
CA ASP A 135 -17.38 9.98 -0.66
C ASP A 135 -18.69 9.61 -1.36
N LEU A 136 -18.75 9.89 -2.67
CA LEU A 136 -19.92 9.58 -3.49
C LEU A 136 -20.16 8.06 -3.60
N LEU A 137 -19.11 7.25 -3.71
CA LEU A 137 -19.24 5.79 -3.71
C LEU A 137 -19.83 5.28 -2.40
N ALA A 138 -19.36 5.78 -1.27
CA ALA A 138 -19.93 5.45 0.03
C ALA A 138 -21.37 5.94 0.16
N TYR A 139 -21.67 7.16 -0.25
CA TYR A 139 -23.03 7.73 -0.22
C TYR A 139 -24.03 6.94 -1.09
N PHE A 140 -23.64 6.62 -2.32
CA PHE A 140 -24.50 5.86 -3.25
C PHE A 140 -24.60 4.37 -2.92
N SER A 141 -23.80 3.83 -2.01
CA SER A 141 -23.99 2.49 -1.47
C SER A 141 -25.28 2.37 -0.68
N ARG A 142 -25.82 3.51 -0.21
CA ARG A 142 -27.02 3.63 0.64
C ARG A 142 -26.90 2.95 2.01
N ALA A 143 -25.65 2.71 2.47
CA ALA A 143 -25.44 2.23 3.83
C ALA A 143 -26.06 3.22 4.83
N PRO A 144 -26.80 2.75 5.86
CA PRO A 144 -27.29 3.62 6.92
C PRO A 144 -26.16 4.29 7.68
N TYR A 145 -25.05 3.57 7.93
CA TYR A 145 -23.86 4.06 8.60
C TYR A 145 -22.75 4.31 7.59
N ILE A 146 -22.24 5.54 7.53
CA ILE A 146 -21.09 5.90 6.69
C ILE A 146 -20.03 6.55 7.56
N LEU A 147 -18.92 5.83 7.75
CA LEU A 147 -17.75 6.26 8.51
C LEU A 147 -16.67 6.80 7.58
N GLY A 148 -16.10 7.92 7.92
CA GLY A 148 -14.93 8.45 7.24
C GLY A 148 -14.22 9.55 8.03
N PRO A 149 -13.09 10.05 7.53
CA PRO A 149 -12.35 11.12 8.18
C PRO A 149 -13.14 12.43 8.20
N SER A 150 -13.02 13.20 9.26
CA SER A 150 -13.72 14.47 9.48
C SER A 150 -13.22 15.64 8.62
N PHE A 151 -12.55 15.36 7.49
CA PHE A 151 -12.14 16.39 6.53
C PHE A 151 -13.35 17.09 5.88
N PRO A 152 -13.28 18.40 5.62
CA PRO A 152 -14.28 19.09 4.80
C PRO A 152 -14.38 18.45 3.41
N VAL A 153 -15.60 18.19 2.93
CA VAL A 153 -15.83 17.62 1.59
C VAL A 153 -15.48 18.60 0.46
N LEU A 154 -15.73 19.89 0.70
CA LEU A 154 -15.42 20.97 -0.23
C LEU A 154 -14.81 22.15 0.54
N PRO A 155 -13.97 22.98 -0.11
CA PRO A 155 -13.47 24.20 0.51
C PRO A 155 -14.61 25.11 0.96
N GLY A 156 -14.75 25.30 2.28
CA GLY A 156 -15.79 26.13 2.89
C GLY A 156 -16.94 25.37 3.57
N THR A 157 -16.92 24.03 3.56
CA THR A 157 -17.74 23.20 4.44
C THR A 157 -17.01 22.98 5.79
N SER A 158 -17.76 22.74 6.85
CA SER A 158 -17.21 22.47 8.19
C SER A 158 -16.71 21.02 8.33
N HIS A 159 -17.36 20.09 7.63
CA HIS A 159 -17.10 18.65 7.68
C HIS A 159 -17.54 17.99 6.37
N ASN A 160 -17.38 16.67 6.29
CA ASN A 160 -17.89 15.86 5.19
C ASN A 160 -19.35 15.46 5.47
N PHE A 161 -20.29 16.16 4.87
CA PHE A 161 -21.73 15.95 5.08
C PHE A 161 -22.27 14.67 4.43
N PHE A 162 -21.50 13.96 3.63
CA PHE A 162 -21.88 12.62 3.11
C PHE A 162 -21.78 11.51 4.15
N TYR A 163 -21.09 11.78 5.26
CA TYR A 163 -20.90 10.83 6.35
C TYR A 163 -21.79 11.19 7.54
N ASN A 164 -22.22 10.19 8.29
CA ASN A 164 -22.87 10.38 9.58
C ASN A 164 -21.99 9.96 10.77
N LEU A 165 -20.83 9.36 10.50
CA LEU A 165 -19.81 9.02 11.49
C LEU A 165 -18.50 9.67 11.05
N LEU A 166 -18.06 10.65 11.83
CA LEU A 166 -16.92 11.50 11.50
C LEU A 166 -15.74 11.18 12.42
N ALA A 167 -14.83 10.32 11.95
CA ALA A 167 -13.63 10.01 12.69
C ALA A 167 -12.68 11.23 12.74
N PRO A 168 -12.28 11.67 13.95
CA PRO A 168 -11.35 12.77 14.09
C PRO A 168 -10.01 12.47 13.41
N VAL A 169 -9.52 13.42 12.63
CA VAL A 169 -8.20 13.32 11.98
C VAL A 169 -7.19 14.13 12.77
N GLN A 170 -6.13 13.47 13.20
CA GLN A 170 -5.00 14.11 13.85
C GLN A 170 -3.91 14.41 12.80
N ASN A 171 -3.46 15.66 12.77
CA ASN A 171 -2.31 16.05 11.95
C ASN A 171 -1.04 15.90 12.80
N ASP A 172 -0.52 14.68 12.85
CA ASP A 172 0.66 14.29 13.60
C ASP A 172 1.64 13.50 12.75
N ASP A 173 2.80 13.18 13.34
CA ASP A 173 3.89 12.45 12.69
C ASP A 173 3.82 10.93 12.89
N ARG A 174 2.69 10.39 13.36
CA ARG A 174 2.50 8.95 13.54
C ARG A 174 2.55 8.21 12.21
N HIS A 175 2.78 6.93 12.31
CA HIS A 175 2.83 6.03 11.17
C HIS A 175 1.50 6.00 10.38
N GLN A 176 1.57 5.93 9.03
CA GLN A 176 0.39 6.00 8.18
C GLN A 176 -0.61 4.85 8.43
N SER A 177 -0.14 3.66 8.79
CA SER A 177 -1.03 2.54 9.18
C SER A 177 -1.83 2.86 10.45
N GLU A 178 -1.23 3.55 11.41
CA GLU A 178 -1.92 4.01 12.62
C GLU A 178 -3.02 5.03 12.28
N LYS A 179 -2.70 5.99 11.42
CA LYS A 179 -3.69 6.99 10.94
C LYS A 179 -4.85 6.32 10.19
N ASN A 180 -4.56 5.32 9.37
CA ASN A 180 -5.60 4.54 8.70
C ASN A 180 -6.49 3.80 9.72
N LEU A 181 -5.88 3.22 10.75
CA LEU A 181 -6.58 2.45 11.79
C LEU A 181 -7.43 3.35 12.70
N ASP A 182 -7.04 4.61 12.92
CA ASP A 182 -7.81 5.56 13.73
C ASP A 182 -9.24 5.77 13.20
N ILE A 183 -9.45 5.64 11.89
CA ILE A 183 -10.79 5.70 11.31
C ILE A 183 -11.71 4.67 11.95
N VAL A 184 -11.27 3.41 12.02
CA VAL A 184 -12.10 2.33 12.59
C VAL A 184 -12.00 2.26 14.12
N ARG A 185 -10.93 2.75 14.73
CA ARG A 185 -10.81 2.92 16.19
C ARG A 185 -11.88 3.86 16.74
N TYR A 186 -12.34 4.81 15.95
CA TYR A 186 -13.47 5.66 16.31
C TYR A 186 -14.72 4.87 16.68
N LEU A 187 -14.88 3.67 16.09
CA LEU A 187 -15.94 2.72 16.40
C LEU A 187 -15.47 1.56 17.33
N GLY A 188 -14.33 1.70 18.00
CA GLY A 188 -13.80 0.70 18.93
C GLY A 188 -13.13 -0.51 18.27
N MET A 189 -12.88 -0.48 16.95
CA MET A 189 -12.19 -1.56 16.22
C MET A 189 -10.69 -1.32 16.18
N SER A 190 -9.89 -2.34 16.45
CA SER A 190 -8.42 -2.23 16.43
C SER A 190 -7.79 -3.60 16.17
N THR A 191 -6.52 -3.59 15.80
CA THR A 191 -5.67 -4.79 15.75
C THR A 191 -4.28 -4.44 16.29
N SER A 192 -3.60 -5.43 16.85
CA SER A 192 -2.21 -5.29 17.31
C SER A 192 -1.19 -5.53 16.19
N ASP A 193 -1.58 -6.20 15.12
CA ASP A 193 -0.72 -6.49 13.98
C ASP A 193 -0.88 -5.43 12.90
N LEU A 194 0.07 -4.52 12.81
CA LEU A 194 0.14 -3.44 11.84
C LEU A 194 0.90 -3.79 10.56
N SER A 195 1.33 -5.04 10.42
CA SER A 195 2.03 -5.49 9.22
C SER A 195 1.11 -5.48 7.99
N GLU A 196 1.68 -5.10 6.87
CA GLU A 196 1.03 -5.18 5.57
C GLU A 196 0.78 -6.63 5.16
N ASN A 197 -0.25 -6.87 4.38
CA ASN A 197 -0.60 -8.21 3.95
C ASN A 197 -1.08 -8.27 2.49
N MET A 198 -0.50 -9.21 1.76
CA MET A 198 -0.98 -9.65 0.46
C MET A 198 -0.93 -11.18 0.39
N HIS A 199 -2.07 -11.80 0.21
CA HIS A 199 -2.14 -13.25 0.08
C HIS A 199 -1.73 -13.72 -1.32
N LEU A 200 -0.78 -14.67 -1.37
CA LEU A 200 -0.36 -15.37 -2.59
C LEU A 200 -0.88 -16.81 -2.56
N LEU A 201 -1.46 -17.23 -3.67
CA LEU A 201 -1.88 -18.62 -3.86
C LEU A 201 -0.65 -19.54 -3.98
N PRO A 202 -0.76 -20.83 -3.57
CA PRO A 202 0.32 -21.80 -3.74
C PRO A 202 0.85 -21.89 -5.18
N GLN A 203 -0.05 -21.85 -6.16
CA GLN A 203 0.30 -21.89 -7.59
C GLN A 203 1.14 -20.68 -8.05
N GLU A 204 0.91 -19.51 -7.43
CA GLU A 204 1.69 -18.30 -7.75
C GLU A 204 3.12 -18.41 -7.21
N LYS A 205 3.29 -18.99 -6.02
CA LYS A 205 4.62 -19.25 -5.43
C LYS A 205 5.39 -20.29 -6.22
N GLU A 206 4.73 -21.37 -6.66
CA GLU A 206 5.35 -22.38 -7.51
C GLU A 206 5.75 -21.82 -8.86
N TRP A 207 4.85 -21.06 -9.51
CA TRP A 207 5.18 -20.35 -10.75
C TRP A 207 6.43 -19.45 -10.58
N ALA A 208 6.52 -18.72 -9.45
CA ALA A 208 7.66 -17.83 -9.21
C ALA A 208 8.98 -18.60 -9.09
N LYS A 209 8.95 -19.76 -8.43
CA LYS A 209 10.10 -20.65 -8.29
C LYS A 209 10.54 -21.19 -9.65
N GLU A 210 9.61 -21.75 -10.44
CA GLU A 210 9.89 -22.24 -11.79
C GLU A 210 10.43 -21.12 -12.71
N TYR A 211 9.85 -19.93 -12.63
CA TYR A 211 10.29 -18.77 -13.41
C TYR A 211 11.74 -18.40 -13.10
N LEU A 212 12.11 -18.33 -11.82
CA LEU A 212 13.48 -18.02 -11.37
C LEU A 212 14.46 -19.13 -11.78
N GLN A 213 14.07 -20.42 -11.65
CA GLN A 213 14.89 -21.55 -12.10
C GLN A 213 15.16 -21.50 -13.60
N ASN A 214 14.12 -21.21 -14.41
CA ASN A 214 14.24 -21.07 -15.87
C ASN A 214 15.10 -19.84 -16.27
N ALA A 215 15.17 -18.83 -15.40
CA ALA A 215 16.08 -17.70 -15.56
C ALA A 215 17.53 -18.02 -15.10
N GLY A 216 17.81 -19.24 -14.67
CA GLY A 216 19.13 -19.70 -14.25
C GLY A 216 19.48 -19.42 -12.79
N VAL A 217 18.51 -19.04 -11.96
CA VAL A 217 18.74 -18.73 -10.52
C VAL A 217 18.88 -20.04 -9.72
N ALA A 218 19.98 -20.16 -8.97
CA ALA A 218 20.25 -21.32 -8.13
C ALA A 218 19.68 -21.14 -6.72
N PHE A 219 18.61 -21.86 -6.37
CA PHE A 219 17.94 -21.78 -5.07
C PHE A 219 18.76 -22.37 -3.88
N SER A 220 19.89 -23.01 -4.17
CA SER A 220 20.84 -23.45 -3.13
C SER A 220 21.68 -22.30 -2.57
N ARG A 221 21.61 -21.12 -3.19
CA ARG A 221 22.36 -19.92 -2.80
C ARG A 221 21.45 -18.87 -2.18
N LEU A 222 22.03 -17.87 -1.54
CA LEU A 222 21.34 -16.69 -1.05
C LEU A 222 20.79 -15.87 -2.24
N LEU A 223 19.50 -15.62 -2.27
CA LEU A 223 18.85 -14.81 -3.30
C LEU A 223 18.70 -13.36 -2.83
N VAL A 224 19.44 -12.44 -3.45
CA VAL A 224 19.40 -11.02 -3.13
C VAL A 224 18.80 -10.25 -4.29
N GLY A 225 17.64 -9.62 -4.04
CA GLY A 225 16.99 -8.74 -4.99
C GLY A 225 17.49 -7.29 -4.87
N LEU A 226 17.66 -6.62 -5.99
CA LEU A 226 17.96 -5.18 -6.07
C LEU A 226 16.88 -4.48 -6.87
N HIS A 227 16.25 -3.45 -6.30
CA HIS A 227 15.25 -2.62 -6.98
C HIS A 227 15.64 -1.13 -6.89
N PRO A 228 16.42 -0.60 -7.84
CA PRO A 228 16.94 0.77 -7.82
C PRO A 228 15.89 1.81 -8.24
N GLY A 229 14.70 1.37 -8.68
CA GLY A 229 13.63 2.23 -9.13
C GLY A 229 12.92 2.95 -7.99
N ALA A 230 12.42 4.16 -8.28
CA ALA A 230 11.42 4.88 -7.47
C ALA A 230 10.68 5.87 -8.36
N GLY A 231 9.41 6.12 -8.02
CA GLY A 231 8.56 7.03 -8.79
C GLY A 231 9.07 8.46 -8.82
N LYS A 232 9.64 8.94 -7.69
CA LYS A 232 10.23 10.27 -7.56
C LYS A 232 11.78 10.17 -7.65
N PRO A 233 12.45 10.98 -8.48
CA PRO A 233 13.91 10.94 -8.58
C PRO A 233 14.63 11.14 -7.24
N GLY A 234 14.13 12.01 -6.36
CA GLY A 234 14.71 12.26 -5.04
C GLY A 234 14.68 11.06 -4.08
N ASN A 235 13.85 10.05 -4.36
CA ASN A 235 13.79 8.81 -3.58
C ASN A 235 14.71 7.72 -4.14
N ARG A 236 15.65 8.06 -5.05
CA ARG A 236 16.53 7.08 -5.68
C ARG A 236 17.94 7.18 -5.08
N TRP A 237 18.40 6.09 -4.54
CA TRP A 237 19.81 5.90 -4.21
C TRP A 237 20.61 5.60 -5.48
N SER A 238 21.91 5.91 -5.51
CA SER A 238 22.68 5.82 -6.74
C SER A 238 22.81 4.38 -7.26
N ALA A 239 22.80 4.22 -8.59
CA ALA A 239 22.96 2.92 -9.24
C ALA A 239 24.32 2.27 -8.91
N ALA A 240 25.38 3.07 -8.75
CA ALA A 240 26.69 2.60 -8.36
C ALA A 240 26.70 1.99 -6.94
N ASN A 241 25.93 2.57 -6.01
CA ASN A 241 25.83 2.07 -4.65
C ASN A 241 25.07 0.73 -4.62
N PHE A 242 23.94 0.60 -5.38
CA PHE A 242 23.26 -0.68 -5.56
C PHE A 242 24.20 -1.76 -6.13
N ALA A 243 25.02 -1.41 -7.13
CA ALA A 243 26.00 -2.31 -7.72
C ALA A 243 27.03 -2.80 -6.68
N GLN A 244 27.58 -1.89 -5.87
CA GLN A 244 28.56 -2.24 -4.82
C GLN A 244 27.95 -3.18 -3.77
N VAL A 245 26.69 -2.97 -3.38
CA VAL A 245 25.99 -3.89 -2.46
C VAL A 245 25.79 -5.26 -3.10
N GLY A 246 25.38 -5.32 -4.38
CA GLY A 246 25.26 -6.57 -5.12
C GLY A 246 26.59 -7.33 -5.22
N ASP A 247 27.68 -6.65 -5.57
CA ASP A 247 29.01 -7.21 -5.63
C ASP A 247 29.47 -7.75 -4.26
N TYR A 248 29.16 -7.03 -3.17
CA TYR A 248 29.49 -7.47 -1.81
C TYR A 248 28.81 -8.81 -1.49
N PHE A 249 27.47 -8.92 -1.69
CA PHE A 249 26.75 -10.15 -1.37
C PHE A 249 27.15 -11.32 -2.28
N ALA A 250 27.39 -11.06 -3.56
CA ALA A 250 27.88 -12.07 -4.49
C ALA A 250 29.27 -12.60 -4.05
N LYS A 251 30.20 -11.72 -3.69
CA LYS A 251 31.56 -12.08 -3.30
C LYS A 251 31.63 -12.74 -1.93
N GLN A 252 30.92 -12.18 -0.95
CA GLN A 252 31.03 -12.60 0.46
C GLN A 252 30.19 -13.84 0.77
N TYR A 253 29.04 -13.99 0.12
CA TYR A 253 28.07 -15.03 0.43
C TYR A 253 27.75 -15.94 -0.76
N GLY A 254 28.39 -15.76 -1.91
CA GLY A 254 28.06 -16.48 -3.14
C GLY A 254 26.62 -16.24 -3.60
N ALA A 255 26.04 -15.08 -3.29
CA ALA A 255 24.65 -14.80 -3.54
C ALA A 255 24.33 -14.71 -5.05
N GLU A 256 23.12 -15.17 -5.42
CA GLU A 256 22.50 -14.88 -6.71
C GLU A 256 21.88 -13.51 -6.66
N ILE A 257 22.28 -12.62 -7.56
CA ILE A 257 21.80 -11.24 -7.62
C ILE A 257 20.68 -11.13 -8.65
N VAL A 258 19.51 -10.66 -8.22
CA VAL A 258 18.33 -10.47 -9.07
C VAL A 258 17.99 -8.99 -9.15
N LEU A 259 18.09 -8.40 -10.33
CA LEU A 259 17.83 -6.98 -10.57
C LEU A 259 16.42 -6.78 -11.13
N PHE A 260 15.64 -5.96 -10.45
CA PHE A 260 14.27 -5.62 -10.85
C PHE A 260 14.15 -4.20 -11.36
N TYR A 261 13.32 -4.01 -12.38
CA TYR A 261 12.95 -2.66 -12.82
C TYR A 261 11.54 -2.63 -13.42
N GLY A 262 10.88 -1.49 -13.23
CA GLY A 262 9.58 -1.19 -13.83
C GLY A 262 9.68 -0.61 -15.26
N PRO A 263 8.55 -0.43 -15.96
CA PRO A 263 8.54 -0.01 -17.38
C PRO A 263 9.26 1.33 -17.68
N LYS A 264 9.42 2.19 -16.68
CA LYS A 264 10.06 3.52 -16.82
C LYS A 264 11.48 3.58 -16.26
N GLU A 265 12.03 2.44 -15.85
CA GLU A 265 13.26 2.36 -15.03
C GLU A 265 14.40 1.63 -15.75
N LEU A 266 14.24 1.28 -17.04
CA LEU A 266 15.25 0.57 -17.82
C LEU A 266 16.63 1.22 -17.73
N LYS A 267 16.71 2.55 -17.90
CA LYS A 267 17.99 3.30 -17.80
C LYS A 267 18.67 3.15 -16.44
N LEU A 268 17.91 3.04 -15.36
CA LEU A 268 18.48 2.81 -14.03
C LEU A 268 19.03 1.39 -13.90
N ALA A 269 18.33 0.41 -14.43
CA ALA A 269 18.80 -0.97 -14.47
C ALA A 269 20.09 -1.10 -15.31
N GLU A 270 20.15 -0.47 -16.47
CA GLU A 270 21.37 -0.41 -17.33
C GLU A 270 22.55 0.25 -16.59
N LEU A 271 22.30 1.31 -15.79
CA LEU A 271 23.35 1.93 -14.98
C LEU A 271 23.85 0.98 -13.88
N VAL A 272 22.97 0.23 -13.19
CA VAL A 272 23.41 -0.78 -12.23
C VAL A 272 24.23 -1.86 -12.92
N GLN A 273 23.77 -2.40 -14.07
CA GLN A 273 24.47 -3.42 -14.83
C GLN A 273 25.85 -2.94 -15.32
N LYS A 274 26.01 -1.65 -15.61
CA LYS A 274 27.31 -1.06 -15.99
C LYS A 274 28.31 -1.02 -14.83
N HIS A 275 27.84 -0.90 -13.60
CA HIS A 275 28.70 -0.76 -12.43
C HIS A 275 28.92 -2.06 -11.67
N ILE A 276 28.00 -3.03 -11.77
CA ILE A 276 28.10 -4.30 -11.05
C ILE A 276 29.04 -5.26 -11.78
N HIS A 277 29.90 -5.95 -11.03
CA HIS A 277 30.83 -6.96 -11.55
C HIS A 277 30.27 -8.38 -11.43
N ALA A 278 29.40 -8.62 -10.45
CA ALA A 278 28.74 -9.90 -10.23
C ALA A 278 27.80 -10.23 -11.38
N SER A 279 27.57 -11.52 -11.61
CA SER A 279 26.50 -11.99 -12.49
C SER A 279 25.14 -11.60 -11.98
N VAL A 280 24.25 -11.12 -12.86
CA VAL A 280 22.95 -10.56 -12.48
C VAL A 280 21.83 -11.17 -13.34
N HIS A 281 20.79 -11.68 -12.68
CA HIS A 281 19.56 -12.08 -13.34
C HIS A 281 18.61 -10.89 -13.43
N VAL A 282 18.23 -10.48 -14.62
CA VAL A 282 17.39 -9.29 -14.82
C VAL A 282 15.93 -9.69 -15.02
N ILE A 283 15.04 -9.14 -14.19
CA ILE A 283 13.61 -9.41 -14.22
C ILE A 283 12.82 -8.12 -14.40
N ALA A 284 11.98 -8.09 -15.43
CA ALA A 284 11.15 -6.94 -15.76
C ALA A 284 9.81 -7.36 -16.40
N GLY A 285 8.90 -6.39 -16.58
CA GLY A 285 7.66 -6.59 -17.33
C GLY A 285 6.59 -7.43 -16.62
N LEU A 286 6.73 -7.68 -15.33
CA LEU A 286 5.79 -8.46 -14.54
C LEU A 286 4.62 -7.59 -14.03
N ASN A 287 3.44 -8.18 -13.92
CA ASN A 287 2.36 -7.59 -13.17
C ASN A 287 2.62 -7.69 -11.65
N LEU A 288 1.86 -6.93 -10.84
CA LEU A 288 2.10 -6.84 -9.40
C LEU A 288 2.03 -8.20 -8.68
N ARG A 289 1.11 -9.10 -9.06
CA ARG A 289 1.01 -10.42 -8.41
C ARG A 289 2.22 -11.30 -8.70
N ARG A 290 2.65 -11.34 -9.96
CA ARG A 290 3.85 -12.09 -10.37
C ARG A 290 5.11 -11.52 -9.73
N LEU A 291 5.23 -10.20 -9.65
CA LEU A 291 6.34 -9.54 -8.96
C LEU A 291 6.35 -9.88 -7.47
N ALA A 292 5.20 -9.80 -6.80
CA ALA A 292 5.04 -10.18 -5.40
C ALA A 292 5.38 -11.66 -5.16
N ALA A 293 4.95 -12.54 -6.07
CA ALA A 293 5.29 -13.97 -5.98
C ALA A 293 6.80 -14.22 -6.09
N ILE A 294 7.50 -13.49 -6.97
CA ILE A 294 8.96 -13.57 -7.05
C ILE A 294 9.60 -12.96 -5.80
N PHE A 295 9.13 -11.82 -5.30
CA PHE A 295 9.64 -11.25 -4.05
C PHE A 295 9.52 -12.23 -2.89
N SER A 296 8.45 -13.03 -2.80
CA SER A 296 8.27 -14.05 -1.77
C SER A 296 9.32 -15.18 -1.80
N GLN A 297 10.09 -15.30 -2.88
CA GLN A 297 11.17 -16.29 -3.01
C GLN A 297 12.54 -15.72 -2.61
N LEU A 298 12.67 -14.40 -2.48
CA LEU A 298 13.92 -13.75 -2.11
C LEU A 298 14.24 -13.93 -0.63
N ASN A 299 15.52 -14.09 -0.33
CA ASN A 299 16.00 -14.07 1.04
C ASN A 299 16.23 -12.65 1.56
N LEU A 300 16.46 -11.70 0.64
CA LEU A 300 16.67 -10.28 0.92
C LEU A 300 16.29 -9.46 -0.29
N LEU A 301 15.61 -8.34 -0.07
CA LEU A 301 15.43 -7.29 -1.07
C LEU A 301 16.06 -5.99 -0.58
N ILE A 302 16.83 -5.32 -1.44
CA ILE A 302 17.35 -3.97 -1.20
C ILE A 302 16.69 -3.05 -2.21
N CYS A 303 16.00 -2.03 -1.73
CA CYS A 303 15.17 -1.17 -2.58
C CYS A 303 15.09 0.26 -2.05
N ASN A 304 14.66 1.19 -2.90
CA ASN A 304 14.30 2.54 -2.49
C ASN A 304 12.88 2.59 -1.91
N ASP A 305 12.53 3.69 -1.24
CA ASP A 305 11.17 4.01 -0.82
C ASP A 305 10.23 4.14 -2.03
N THR A 306 9.40 3.13 -2.23
CA THR A 306 8.45 3.02 -3.36
C THR A 306 7.35 2.00 -3.06
N GLY A 307 6.28 1.99 -3.87
CA GLY A 307 5.19 1.01 -3.73
C GLY A 307 5.63 -0.45 -3.77
N THR A 308 6.73 -0.79 -4.46
CA THR A 308 7.28 -2.15 -4.50
C THR A 308 7.93 -2.58 -3.17
N THR A 309 8.40 -1.65 -2.36
CA THR A 309 8.89 -1.89 -0.99
C THR A 309 7.76 -2.45 -0.12
N HIS A 310 6.60 -1.81 -0.17
CA HIS A 310 5.38 -2.26 0.50
C HIS A 310 4.89 -3.59 -0.04
N LEU A 311 4.98 -3.80 -1.35
CA LEU A 311 4.60 -5.07 -1.98
C LEU A 311 5.45 -6.23 -1.47
N ALA A 312 6.76 -6.04 -1.36
CA ALA A 312 7.69 -7.03 -0.82
C ALA A 312 7.42 -7.33 0.65
N ALA A 313 7.23 -6.28 1.47
CA ALA A 313 6.87 -6.42 2.87
C ALA A 313 5.57 -7.20 3.06
N ALA A 314 4.54 -6.90 2.25
CA ALA A 314 3.22 -7.54 2.33
C ALA A 314 3.23 -9.05 2.04
N VAL A 315 4.24 -9.56 1.34
CA VAL A 315 4.44 -11.00 1.10
C VAL A 315 5.51 -11.62 2.00
N GLY A 316 6.01 -10.86 2.98
CA GLY A 316 6.93 -11.34 4.01
C GLY A 316 8.40 -11.38 3.61
N THR A 317 8.79 -10.76 2.51
CA THR A 317 10.19 -10.69 2.06
C THR A 317 11.03 -9.87 3.04
N PRO A 318 12.16 -10.40 3.54
CA PRO A 318 13.12 -9.58 4.27
C PRO A 318 13.66 -8.45 3.38
N LEU A 319 13.63 -7.20 3.87
CA LEU A 319 14.04 -6.08 3.03
C LEU A 319 14.73 -4.94 3.79
N VAL A 320 15.67 -4.31 3.09
CA VAL A 320 16.26 -3.02 3.48
C VAL A 320 15.76 -1.95 2.53
N ALA A 321 15.05 -0.97 3.08
CA ALA A 321 14.47 0.13 2.34
C ALA A 321 15.26 1.42 2.57
N ILE A 322 15.66 2.08 1.48
CA ILE A 322 16.45 3.32 1.51
C ILE A 322 15.49 4.49 1.36
N PHE A 323 15.50 5.37 2.36
CA PHE A 323 14.65 6.55 2.43
C PHE A 323 15.46 7.82 2.23
N GLY A 324 14.91 8.77 1.49
CA GLY A 324 15.46 10.11 1.28
C GLY A 324 14.50 11.18 1.82
N PRO A 325 13.78 11.91 0.94
CA PRO A 325 12.88 12.99 1.36
C PRO A 325 11.69 12.54 2.21
N THR A 326 11.28 11.28 2.08
CA THR A 326 10.16 10.70 2.83
C THR A 326 10.63 10.26 4.21
N ASP A 327 9.87 10.55 5.26
CA ASP A 327 10.20 10.12 6.63
C ASP A 327 9.87 8.63 6.83
N ALA A 328 10.90 7.83 7.05
CA ALA A 328 10.76 6.39 7.27
C ALA A 328 9.91 6.05 8.52
N ARG A 329 9.86 6.93 9.53
CA ARG A 329 9.03 6.70 10.73
C ARG A 329 7.54 6.69 10.40
N GLN A 330 7.12 7.43 9.37
CA GLN A 330 5.74 7.52 8.95
C GLN A 330 5.38 6.50 7.87
N TRP A 331 6.33 6.13 7.00
CA TRP A 331 6.03 5.45 5.75
C TRP A 331 6.72 4.09 5.55
N LYS A 332 7.68 3.68 6.37
CA LYS A 332 8.28 2.36 6.17
C LYS A 332 7.25 1.25 6.40
N PRO A 333 7.32 0.11 5.70
CA PRO A 333 6.53 -1.05 6.09
C PRO A 333 6.77 -1.45 7.55
N LEU A 334 5.69 -1.79 8.26
CA LEU A 334 5.78 -2.27 9.64
C LEU A 334 5.87 -3.79 9.63
N GLY A 335 6.83 -4.32 10.39
CA GLY A 335 7.08 -5.76 10.50
C GLY A 335 8.53 -6.03 10.89
N LYS A 336 8.79 -7.23 11.40
CA LYS A 336 10.13 -7.64 11.83
C LYS A 336 11.13 -7.78 10.66
N ASN A 337 10.62 -7.99 9.45
CA ASN A 337 11.42 -8.26 8.25
C ASN A 337 11.77 -6.99 7.46
N CYS A 338 11.52 -5.78 7.98
CA CYS A 338 11.79 -4.54 7.29
C CYS A 338 12.70 -3.62 8.09
N VAL A 339 13.85 -3.28 7.53
CA VAL A 339 14.78 -2.27 8.06
C VAL A 339 14.79 -1.07 7.11
N ALA A 340 14.60 0.12 7.67
CA ALA A 340 14.76 1.37 6.91
C ALA A 340 16.08 2.03 7.22
N VAL A 341 16.77 2.51 6.19
CA VAL A 341 17.97 3.37 6.31
C VAL A 341 17.61 4.75 5.76
N GLN A 342 17.67 5.76 6.62
CA GLN A 342 17.27 7.12 6.31
C GLN A 342 18.45 7.99 5.94
N GLY A 343 18.42 8.60 4.75
CA GLY A 343 19.41 9.58 4.32
C GLY A 343 19.34 10.88 5.11
N GLN A 344 20.49 11.48 5.36
CA GLN A 344 20.59 12.75 6.06
C GLN A 344 20.00 13.88 5.20
N ASN A 345 19.31 14.82 5.86
CA ASN A 345 18.68 15.98 5.23
C ASN A 345 17.75 15.61 4.05
N GLY A 346 17.16 14.40 4.07
CA GLY A 346 16.28 13.94 3.01
C GLY A 346 16.97 13.56 1.70
N VAL A 347 18.26 13.24 1.72
CA VAL A 347 19.03 12.87 0.53
C VAL A 347 19.42 11.41 0.58
N CYS A 348 18.92 10.58 -0.35
CA CYS A 348 19.23 9.14 -0.41
C CYS A 348 20.74 8.86 -0.53
N ASP A 349 21.47 9.64 -1.32
CA ASP A 349 22.89 9.39 -1.58
C ASP A 349 23.82 9.68 -0.38
N THR A 350 23.30 10.21 0.71
CA THR A 350 24.03 10.29 1.99
C THR A 350 24.03 8.97 2.76
N VAL A 351 23.20 8.01 2.36
CA VAL A 351 23.24 6.63 2.89
C VAL A 351 24.48 5.95 2.30
N SER A 352 25.36 5.48 3.18
CA SER A 352 26.55 4.76 2.73
C SER A 352 26.23 3.30 2.38
N VAL A 353 27.02 2.71 1.47
CA VAL A 353 26.96 1.29 1.12
C VAL A 353 27.11 0.41 2.36
N GLN A 354 28.01 0.80 3.27
CA GLN A 354 28.28 0.06 4.51
C GLN A 354 27.07 0.02 5.45
N GLU A 355 26.32 1.11 5.59
CA GLU A 355 25.08 1.14 6.39
C GLU A 355 24.03 0.16 5.85
N VAL A 356 23.87 0.10 4.53
CA VAL A 356 22.95 -0.83 3.87
C VAL A 356 23.39 -2.28 4.05
N ILE A 357 24.67 -2.57 3.91
CA ILE A 357 25.24 -3.91 4.13
C ILE A 357 25.03 -4.35 5.57
N LEU A 358 25.37 -3.52 6.56
CA LEU A 358 25.17 -3.87 7.98
C LEU A 358 23.70 -4.09 8.35
N ALA A 359 22.80 -3.29 7.80
CA ALA A 359 21.37 -3.47 7.98
C ALA A 359 20.89 -4.79 7.39
N ALA A 360 21.37 -5.14 6.20
CA ALA A 360 21.02 -6.37 5.51
C ALA A 360 21.57 -7.63 6.22
N GLU A 361 22.81 -7.60 6.67
CA GLU A 361 23.42 -8.71 7.43
C GLU A 361 22.70 -8.99 8.75
N ARG A 362 22.36 -7.93 9.51
CA ARG A 362 21.57 -8.05 10.73
C ARG A 362 20.24 -8.73 10.45
N LEU A 363 19.54 -8.29 9.41
CA LEU A 363 18.25 -8.85 9.02
C LEU A 363 18.36 -10.33 8.62
N LEU A 364 19.38 -10.72 7.88
CA LEU A 364 19.66 -12.11 7.50
C LEU A 364 20.00 -13.00 8.71
N GLN A 365 20.68 -12.48 9.72
CA GLN A 365 20.95 -13.19 10.97
C GLN A 365 19.66 -13.44 11.76
N GLU A 366 18.82 -12.42 11.91
CA GLU A 366 17.54 -12.51 12.62
C GLU A 366 16.57 -13.50 11.96
N THR A 367 16.59 -13.62 10.64
CA THR A 367 15.76 -14.56 9.86
C THR A 367 16.30 -16.00 9.85
N SER A 368 17.38 -16.30 10.60
CA SER A 368 18.02 -17.63 10.72
C SER A 368 18.56 -18.21 9.40
N PHE A 369 18.65 -17.40 8.34
CA PHE A 369 19.12 -17.87 7.03
C PHE A 369 20.64 -18.13 7.05
N LEU A 370 21.43 -17.21 7.61
CA LEU A 370 22.90 -17.38 7.73
C LEU A 370 23.27 -18.57 8.63
N ASN A 371 22.48 -18.85 9.66
CA ASN A 371 22.68 -20.00 10.53
C ASN A 371 22.48 -21.36 9.83
N LYS A 372 21.78 -21.39 8.68
CA LYS A 372 21.62 -22.60 7.87
C LYS A 372 22.77 -22.81 6.88
N ILE A 373 23.34 -21.73 6.35
CA ILE A 373 24.49 -21.81 5.42
C ILE A 373 25.77 -22.20 6.16
N CYS A 374 26.04 -21.61 7.33
CA CYS A 374 27.21 -21.98 8.15
C CYS A 374 27.18 -23.37 8.74
N LYS A 375 26.11 -24.16 8.59
CA LYS A 375 26.03 -25.57 9.01
C LYS A 375 26.22 -26.55 7.86
N LEU A 376 26.42 -26.06 6.63
CA LEU A 376 26.65 -26.89 5.44
C LEU A 376 28.11 -26.89 4.98
N ASP A 377 28.97 -26.10 5.63
CA ASP A 377 30.44 -26.17 5.57
C ASP A 377 30.98 -26.93 6.80
#